data_ed854b36dbce42393d69b0019dc5f995
#
_entry.id   ed854b36dbce42393d69b0019dc5f995
#
_cell.length_a   1.000
_cell.length_b   1.000
_cell.length_c   1.000
_cell.angle_alpha   90.00
_cell.angle_beta   90.00
_cell.angle_gamma   90.00
#
_symmetry.space_group_name_H-M   'P 1'
#
loop_
_entity.id
_entity.type
_entity.pdbx_description
1 polymer ?
#
loop_
_entity_poly.entity_id
_entity_poly.type
_entity_poly.pdbx_seq_one_letter_code
_entity_poly.pdbx_strand_id
1 'polypeptide(L)'
;MNSLVFRRPALLAAIALCGSLSLSACAGGGGEPSAAAAVPVTIAGVTVTPDAALHASLPEAIKKSGKVRVATDIPYPPFEMYVSEGSKEMTGLDLDLGRALGAKLGVTFEFQAQKFDGIVPAVQAGRYDAAISAITDNKEREQVVDFVDYSASGTGIMVAKGNPQRIVTLDDLCGRSVAAQTGTNQQKLLEKHQDRCRGLGRSAIHLQTFPKDSDAQLALRSGKVVADVLTKPAAGWAAKTADGGAAFEVVDDPAELGGYNASPNGIAIAKNLPQLTDAVRKALQQLIDDGSLAKIYAPYGAASIAVQQATRNGAVD
;
A
#
# COMPACT_ATOMS: atom_id res chain seq x y z
N MET A 1 40.15 -51.99 17.92
CA MET A 1 40.09 -53.06 18.95
C MET A 1 38.74 -53.05 19.59
N ASN A 2 38.16 -54.19 19.54
CA ASN A 2 36.93 -54.71 20.16
C ASN A 2 35.57 -54.32 19.63
N SER A 3 35.14 -55.19 18.76
CA SER A 3 33.78 -55.62 18.44
C SER A 3 33.04 -56.20 19.65
N LEU A 4 31.73 -56.01 19.72
CA LEU A 4 30.85 -57.03 20.30
C LEU A 4 29.47 -56.97 19.64
N VAL A 5 29.21 -58.03 18.92
CA VAL A 5 27.96 -58.52 18.31
C VAL A 5 27.13 -59.18 19.41
N PHE A 6 25.81 -58.90 19.48
CA PHE A 6 24.87 -59.92 20.07
C PHE A 6 23.57 -60.04 19.27
N ARG A 7 23.19 -61.27 19.14
CA ARG A 7 22.24 -61.94 18.27
C ARG A 7 20.78 -61.84 18.75
N ARG A 8 19.88 -62.02 17.76
CA ARG A 8 18.45 -62.34 17.88
C ARG A 8 18.16 -63.57 18.65
N PRO A 9 16.90 -63.83 19.14
CA PRO A 9 16.06 -64.74 18.33
C PRO A 9 14.58 -64.28 18.21
N ALA A 10 13.96 -64.89 17.20
CA ALA A 10 12.57 -64.83 16.82
C ALA A 10 11.67 -65.71 17.70
N LEU A 11 10.41 -65.38 17.85
CA LEU A 11 9.36 -66.35 18.13
C LEU A 11 8.08 -65.96 17.35
N LEU A 12 7.64 -66.91 16.55
CA LEU A 12 6.38 -66.95 15.81
C LEU A 12 5.23 -67.32 16.78
N ALA A 13 4.07 -66.72 16.60
CA ALA A 13 2.79 -67.32 16.91
C ALA A 13 1.71 -66.81 15.98
N ALA A 14 1.22 -67.70 15.15
CA ALA A 14 0.06 -67.51 14.30
C ALA A 14 -1.21 -67.85 15.07
N ILE A 15 -2.26 -67.04 14.96
CA ILE A 15 -3.65 -67.47 15.16
C ILE A 15 -4.51 -66.84 14.09
N ALA A 16 -5.10 -67.67 13.25
CA ALA A 16 -6.15 -67.35 12.31
C ALA A 16 -7.52 -67.41 13.01
N LEU A 17 -8.41 -66.48 12.76
CA LEU A 17 -9.86 -66.81 12.76
C LEU A 17 -10.66 -65.91 11.86
N CYS A 18 -11.53 -66.49 11.13
CA CYS A 18 -12.47 -66.11 10.10
C CYS A 18 -13.45 -64.97 10.50
N GLY A 19 -13.91 -64.25 9.52
CA GLY A 19 -15.34 -64.02 9.46
C GLY A 19 -15.84 -62.65 9.06
N SER A 20 -16.50 -62.68 7.94
CA SER A 20 -17.59 -61.79 7.45
C SER A 20 -17.24 -60.63 6.52
N LEU A 21 -17.36 -60.94 5.22
CA LEU A 21 -17.62 -59.96 4.17
C LEU A 21 -18.96 -59.24 4.42
N SER A 22 -18.91 -57.92 4.56
CA SER A 22 -20.05 -57.04 4.34
C SER A 22 -19.73 -56.17 3.16
N LEU A 23 -20.27 -56.48 1.99
CA LEU A 23 -20.32 -55.57 0.85
C LEU A 23 -21.32 -54.47 1.20
N SER A 24 -20.82 -53.29 1.54
CA SER A 24 -21.59 -52.05 1.49
C SER A 24 -21.26 -51.31 0.20
N ALA A 25 -22.22 -51.29 -0.71
CA ALA A 25 -22.19 -50.51 -1.91
C ALA A 25 -22.18 -49.01 -1.51
N CYS A 26 -21.06 -48.33 -1.68
CA CYS A 26 -20.99 -46.87 -1.62
C CYS A 26 -21.46 -46.35 -2.96
N ALA A 27 -22.65 -45.75 -2.95
CA ALA A 27 -23.14 -44.84 -3.98
C ALA A 27 -22.13 -43.70 -4.14
N GLY A 28 -21.69 -43.46 -5.37
CA GLY A 28 -20.81 -42.39 -5.72
C GLY A 28 -21.48 -41.03 -5.44
N GLY A 29 -21.05 -40.36 -4.38
CA GLY A 29 -21.20 -38.92 -4.21
C GLY A 29 -19.93 -38.25 -4.69
N GLY A 30 -19.99 -37.62 -5.85
CA GLY A 30 -18.93 -36.70 -6.28
C GLY A 30 -18.85 -35.55 -5.26
N GLY A 31 -17.94 -35.66 -4.30
CA GLY A 31 -17.57 -34.55 -3.45
C GLY A 31 -16.79 -33.54 -4.29
N GLU A 32 -17.43 -32.46 -4.66
CA GLU A 32 -16.69 -31.26 -5.05
C GLU A 32 -15.65 -30.97 -3.96
N PRO A 33 -14.40 -30.57 -4.33
CA PRO A 33 -13.45 -30.16 -3.33
C PRO A 33 -14.05 -28.97 -2.57
N SER A 34 -14.43 -29.21 -1.32
CA SER A 34 -14.85 -28.16 -0.39
C SER A 34 -13.73 -27.13 -0.37
N ALA A 35 -13.99 -25.96 -0.95
CA ALA A 35 -13.10 -24.82 -0.77
C ALA A 35 -12.91 -24.64 0.74
N ALA A 36 -11.69 -24.80 1.20
CA ALA A 36 -11.36 -24.63 2.61
C ALA A 36 -11.94 -23.27 3.03
N ALA A 37 -12.84 -23.30 4.01
CA ALA A 37 -13.47 -22.06 4.50
C ALA A 37 -12.34 -21.13 4.93
N ALA A 38 -12.16 -20.04 4.21
CA ALA A 38 -11.09 -19.09 4.48
C ALA A 38 -11.30 -18.53 5.90
N VAL A 39 -10.27 -18.64 6.73
CA VAL A 39 -10.33 -18.31 8.16
C VAL A 39 -10.28 -16.80 8.33
N PRO A 40 -11.06 -16.19 9.25
CA PRO A 40 -10.93 -14.79 9.60
C PRO A 40 -9.51 -14.43 10.02
N VAL A 41 -9.02 -13.27 9.58
CA VAL A 41 -7.66 -12.78 9.87
C VAL A 41 -7.76 -11.48 10.66
N THR A 42 -6.91 -11.30 11.69
CA THR A 42 -6.83 -10.04 12.45
C THR A 42 -5.72 -9.16 11.88
N ILE A 43 -6.07 -7.93 11.49
CA ILE A 43 -5.17 -6.93 10.90
C ILE A 43 -5.37 -5.62 11.65
N ALA A 44 -4.30 -5.07 12.20
CA ALA A 44 -4.35 -3.84 13.01
C ALA A 44 -5.45 -3.88 14.10
N GLY A 45 -5.68 -5.05 14.71
CA GLY A 45 -6.72 -5.27 15.73
C GLY A 45 -8.15 -5.45 15.17
N VAL A 46 -8.33 -5.46 13.86
CA VAL A 46 -9.62 -5.66 13.19
C VAL A 46 -9.72 -7.09 12.63
N THR A 47 -10.78 -7.81 12.98
CA THR A 47 -11.03 -9.13 12.40
C THR A 47 -11.76 -9.00 11.07
N VAL A 48 -11.11 -9.45 10.00
CA VAL A 48 -11.64 -9.43 8.62
C VAL A 48 -12.09 -10.84 8.24
N THR A 49 -13.36 -10.99 7.89
CA THR A 49 -13.96 -12.26 7.46
C THR A 49 -13.99 -12.34 5.94
N PRO A 50 -13.55 -13.45 5.34
CA PRO A 50 -13.61 -13.68 3.91
C PRO A 50 -15.05 -13.66 3.35
N ASP A 51 -15.19 -13.21 2.10
CA ASP A 51 -16.45 -13.20 1.35
C ASP A 51 -16.34 -14.16 0.16
N ALA A 52 -17.06 -15.28 0.23
CA ALA A 52 -17.03 -16.31 -0.81
C ALA A 52 -17.54 -15.81 -2.18
N ALA A 53 -18.50 -14.88 -2.18
CA ALA A 53 -19.04 -14.32 -3.43
C ALA A 53 -17.99 -13.41 -4.11
N LEU A 54 -17.25 -12.62 -3.33
CA LEU A 54 -16.15 -11.82 -3.84
C LEU A 54 -15.02 -12.70 -4.35
N HIS A 55 -14.64 -13.76 -3.60
CA HIS A 55 -13.66 -14.73 -4.08
C HIS A 55 -14.06 -15.35 -5.42
N ALA A 56 -15.32 -15.80 -5.54
CA ALA A 56 -15.84 -16.39 -6.78
C ALA A 56 -15.77 -15.43 -7.98
N SER A 57 -15.86 -14.12 -7.75
CA SER A 57 -15.83 -13.09 -8.80
C SER A 57 -14.43 -12.75 -9.32
N LEU A 58 -13.36 -13.25 -8.68
CA LEU A 58 -11.98 -13.01 -9.10
C LEU A 58 -11.65 -13.69 -10.43
N PRO A 59 -10.66 -13.13 -11.20
CA PRO A 59 -10.11 -13.81 -12.37
C PRO A 59 -9.62 -15.22 -12.04
N GLU A 60 -9.84 -16.19 -12.93
CA GLU A 60 -9.44 -17.58 -12.72
C GLU A 60 -7.95 -17.74 -12.40
N ALA A 61 -7.08 -16.95 -13.06
CA ALA A 61 -5.65 -16.99 -12.82
C ALA A 61 -5.30 -16.60 -11.38
N ILE A 62 -6.00 -15.61 -10.81
CA ILE A 62 -5.81 -15.15 -9.42
C ILE A 62 -6.37 -16.19 -8.44
N LYS A 63 -7.56 -16.75 -8.69
CA LYS A 63 -8.11 -17.83 -7.87
C LYS A 63 -7.16 -19.04 -7.83
N LYS A 64 -6.64 -19.44 -8.99
CA LYS A 64 -5.72 -20.57 -9.11
C LYS A 64 -4.38 -20.33 -8.41
N SER A 65 -3.81 -19.12 -8.52
CA SER A 65 -2.54 -18.77 -7.86
C SER A 65 -2.70 -18.48 -6.37
N GLY A 66 -3.90 -18.09 -5.93
CA GLY A 66 -4.17 -17.59 -4.59
C GLY A 66 -3.48 -16.25 -4.27
N LYS A 67 -2.99 -15.52 -5.28
CA LYS A 67 -2.14 -14.34 -5.09
C LYS A 67 -2.50 -13.19 -6.03
N VAL A 68 -2.37 -11.97 -5.52
CA VAL A 68 -2.32 -10.71 -6.28
C VAL A 68 -0.91 -10.14 -6.11
N ARG A 69 -0.17 -9.94 -7.21
CA ARG A 69 1.18 -9.34 -7.19
C ARG A 69 1.04 -7.83 -7.08
N VAL A 70 1.61 -7.24 -6.03
CA VAL A 70 1.42 -5.83 -5.69
C VAL A 70 2.76 -5.09 -5.68
N ALA A 71 2.89 -4.01 -6.46
CA ALA A 71 4.03 -3.10 -6.39
C ALA A 71 3.84 -2.05 -5.29
N THR A 72 4.93 -1.70 -4.60
CA THR A 72 4.97 -0.63 -3.59
C THR A 72 6.36 0.02 -3.55
N ASP A 73 6.43 1.34 -3.32
CA ASP A 73 7.72 2.05 -3.17
C ASP A 73 8.04 2.26 -1.69
N ILE A 74 8.91 1.44 -1.17
CA ILE A 74 9.27 1.42 0.25
C ILE A 74 10.72 1.91 0.47
N PRO A 75 10.98 2.74 1.51
CA PRO A 75 10.04 3.22 2.53
C PRO A 75 9.36 4.55 2.17
N TYR A 76 8.09 4.68 2.51
CA TYR A 76 7.30 5.92 2.49
C TYR A 76 6.31 5.95 3.67
N PRO A 77 6.79 6.09 4.93
CA PRO A 77 5.94 6.06 6.11
C PRO A 77 4.88 7.20 6.11
N PRO A 78 3.68 6.95 6.67
CA PRO A 78 3.20 5.74 7.30
C PRO A 78 2.56 4.73 6.34
N PHE A 79 2.59 4.96 5.03
CA PHE A 79 1.92 4.12 4.04
C PHE A 79 2.62 2.76 3.89
N GLU A 80 3.91 2.77 3.61
CA GLU A 80 4.76 1.57 3.53
C GLU A 80 6.11 1.81 4.20
N MET A 81 6.51 0.91 5.08
CA MET A 81 7.78 0.98 5.81
C MET A 81 8.27 -0.40 6.19
N TYR A 82 9.53 -0.50 6.56
CA TYR A 82 10.07 -1.70 7.19
C TYR A 82 9.74 -1.69 8.69
N VAL A 83 9.53 -2.87 9.28
CA VAL A 83 9.21 -3.02 10.71
C VAL A 83 10.31 -2.43 11.60
N SER A 84 11.55 -2.52 11.16
CA SER A 84 12.71 -1.90 11.81
C SER A 84 13.84 -1.70 10.80
N GLU A 85 14.84 -0.92 11.18
CA GLU A 85 16.05 -0.75 10.39
C GLU A 85 16.73 -2.11 10.12
N GLY A 86 17.09 -2.36 8.84
CA GLY A 86 17.69 -3.63 8.39
C GLY A 86 16.70 -4.78 8.22
N SER A 87 15.43 -4.64 8.62
CA SER A 87 14.40 -5.63 8.37
C SER A 87 14.03 -5.68 6.88
N LYS A 88 13.60 -6.87 6.43
CA LYS A 88 12.94 -7.05 5.13
C LYS A 88 11.42 -7.17 5.27
N GLU A 89 10.93 -7.25 6.50
CA GLU A 89 9.50 -7.32 6.78
C GLU A 89 8.87 -5.96 6.58
N MET A 90 7.81 -5.92 5.78
CA MET A 90 7.09 -4.72 5.40
C MET A 90 5.85 -4.54 6.27
N THR A 91 5.58 -3.30 6.66
CA THR A 91 4.38 -2.86 7.41
C THR A 91 3.95 -1.49 6.92
N GLY A 92 2.84 -0.99 7.40
CA GLY A 92 2.29 0.31 7.03
C GLY A 92 0.83 0.24 6.62
N LEU A 93 0.23 1.40 6.48
CA LEU A 93 -1.19 1.57 6.15
C LEU A 93 -1.57 0.80 4.87
N ASP A 94 -0.78 0.95 3.81
CA ASP A 94 -1.02 0.33 2.50
C ASP A 94 -0.86 -1.20 2.55
N LEU A 95 0.08 -1.67 3.37
CA LEU A 95 0.30 -3.11 3.59
C LEU A 95 -0.88 -3.73 4.34
N ASP A 96 -1.36 -3.06 5.39
CA ASP A 96 -2.50 -3.54 6.19
C ASP A 96 -3.81 -3.47 5.42
N LEU A 97 -4.00 -2.43 4.57
CA LEU A 97 -5.09 -2.38 3.61
C LEU A 97 -5.04 -3.58 2.66
N GLY A 98 -3.88 -3.84 2.04
CA GLY A 98 -3.72 -4.97 1.11
C GLY A 98 -3.96 -6.32 1.79
N ARG A 99 -3.52 -6.49 3.04
CA ARG A 99 -3.81 -7.70 3.85
C ARG A 99 -5.30 -7.84 4.12
N ALA A 100 -6.00 -6.73 4.43
CA ALA A 100 -7.44 -6.74 4.69
C ALA A 100 -8.24 -7.07 3.42
N LEU A 101 -7.88 -6.48 2.29
CA LEU A 101 -8.47 -6.81 1.00
C LEU A 101 -8.21 -8.26 0.62
N GLY A 102 -6.99 -8.74 0.83
CA GLY A 102 -6.63 -10.15 0.60
C GLY A 102 -7.47 -11.10 1.45
N ALA A 103 -7.64 -10.80 2.74
CA ALA A 103 -8.48 -11.57 3.64
C ALA A 103 -9.95 -11.60 3.17
N LYS A 104 -10.53 -10.45 2.78
CA LYS A 104 -11.89 -10.38 2.21
C LYS A 104 -12.03 -11.21 0.94
N LEU A 105 -11.04 -11.16 0.06
CA LEU A 105 -11.04 -11.83 -1.25
C LEU A 105 -10.57 -13.29 -1.17
N GLY A 106 -10.10 -13.78 -0.02
CA GLY A 106 -9.57 -15.14 0.15
C GLY A 106 -8.30 -15.41 -0.67
N VAL A 107 -7.45 -14.38 -0.87
CA VAL A 107 -6.16 -14.44 -1.59
C VAL A 107 -5.09 -13.66 -0.84
N THR A 108 -3.82 -13.83 -1.19
CA THR A 108 -2.71 -13.06 -0.63
C THR A 108 -2.33 -11.90 -1.55
N PHE A 109 -2.27 -10.68 -1.01
CA PHE A 109 -1.64 -9.53 -1.68
C PHE A 109 -0.14 -9.61 -1.40
N GLU A 110 0.65 -9.99 -2.41
CA GLU A 110 2.08 -10.22 -2.30
C GLU A 110 2.83 -8.96 -2.72
N PHE A 111 3.30 -8.19 -1.72
CA PHE A 111 3.98 -6.92 -1.94
C PHE A 111 5.43 -7.10 -2.37
N GLN A 112 5.85 -6.32 -3.38
CA GLN A 112 7.20 -6.28 -3.90
C GLN A 112 7.66 -4.84 -4.07
N ALA A 113 8.90 -4.56 -3.65
CA ALA A 113 9.48 -3.22 -3.78
C ALA A 113 9.71 -2.85 -5.25
N GLN A 114 9.24 -1.68 -5.65
CA GLN A 114 9.38 -1.09 -6.97
C GLN A 114 9.60 0.41 -6.81
N LYS A 115 10.52 1.04 -7.57
CA LYS A 115 10.68 2.49 -7.57
C LYS A 115 9.40 3.17 -8.03
N PHE A 116 9.02 4.28 -7.38
CA PHE A 116 7.74 4.96 -7.58
C PHE A 116 7.45 5.32 -9.05
N ASP A 117 8.41 5.94 -9.73
CA ASP A 117 8.32 6.34 -11.15
C ASP A 117 8.07 5.17 -12.11
N GLY A 118 8.47 3.96 -11.72
CA GLY A 118 8.28 2.72 -12.47
C GLY A 118 7.01 1.93 -12.13
N ILE A 119 6.24 2.31 -11.09
CA ILE A 119 5.09 1.51 -10.61
C ILE A 119 3.99 1.41 -11.68
N VAL A 120 3.45 2.55 -12.14
CA VAL A 120 2.35 2.57 -13.11
C VAL A 120 2.75 1.90 -14.42
N PRO A 121 3.92 2.17 -15.03
CA PRO A 121 4.40 1.42 -16.18
C PRO A 121 4.52 -0.09 -15.96
N ALA A 122 4.91 -0.52 -14.75
CA ALA A 122 5.06 -1.94 -14.43
C ALA A 122 3.71 -2.67 -14.29
N VAL A 123 2.70 -2.01 -13.73
CA VAL A 123 1.31 -2.51 -13.68
C VAL A 123 0.73 -2.56 -15.10
N GLN A 124 0.89 -1.50 -15.88
CA GLN A 124 0.45 -1.45 -17.28
C GLN A 124 1.05 -2.60 -18.12
N ALA A 125 2.32 -2.91 -17.90
CA ALA A 125 3.02 -4.00 -18.59
C ALA A 125 2.68 -5.40 -18.03
N GLY A 126 1.83 -5.52 -17.01
CA GLY A 126 1.43 -6.80 -16.41
C GLY A 126 2.51 -7.47 -15.56
N ARG A 127 3.57 -6.77 -15.18
CA ARG A 127 4.55 -7.29 -14.22
C ARG A 127 3.94 -7.46 -12.82
N TYR A 128 3.03 -6.57 -12.46
CA TYR A 128 2.20 -6.62 -11.27
C TYR A 128 0.73 -6.58 -11.68
N ASP A 129 -0.12 -7.17 -10.86
CA ASP A 129 -1.56 -7.15 -11.04
C ASP A 129 -2.15 -5.84 -10.52
N ALA A 130 -1.54 -5.31 -9.46
CA ALA A 130 -1.92 -4.07 -8.80
C ALA A 130 -0.70 -3.34 -8.22
N ALA A 131 -0.93 -2.11 -7.76
CA ALA A 131 0.00 -1.37 -6.91
C ALA A 131 -0.77 -0.64 -5.80
N ILE A 132 -0.18 -0.62 -4.58
CA ILE A 132 -0.65 0.18 -3.45
C ILE A 132 0.58 0.87 -2.87
N SER A 133 0.67 2.20 -2.99
CA SER A 133 1.85 2.99 -2.64
C SER A 133 1.55 4.49 -2.58
N ALA A 134 0.54 4.89 -1.84
CA ALA A 134 0.06 6.28 -1.76
C ALA A 134 -0.06 6.96 -3.14
N ILE A 135 -0.45 6.19 -4.17
CA ILE A 135 -0.47 6.64 -5.56
C ILE A 135 -1.68 7.54 -5.77
N THR A 136 -1.45 8.82 -6.06
CA THR A 136 -2.54 9.73 -6.42
C THR A 136 -3.24 9.23 -7.68
N ASP A 137 -4.56 9.07 -7.61
CA ASP A 137 -5.41 8.92 -8.77
C ASP A 137 -5.46 10.25 -9.54
N ASN A 138 -5.05 10.24 -10.80
CA ASN A 138 -5.10 11.38 -11.71
C ASN A 138 -5.46 10.94 -13.14
N LYS A 139 -6.00 11.86 -13.92
CA LYS A 139 -6.52 11.58 -15.27
C LYS A 139 -5.47 10.98 -16.22
N GLU A 140 -4.21 11.35 -16.08
CA GLU A 140 -3.14 10.81 -16.93
C GLU A 140 -2.90 9.32 -16.62
N ARG A 141 -2.84 8.95 -15.33
CA ARG A 141 -2.65 7.55 -14.91
C ARG A 141 -3.86 6.69 -15.20
N GLU A 142 -5.08 7.24 -15.09
CA GLU A 142 -6.33 6.55 -15.45
C GLU A 142 -6.35 6.10 -16.92
N GLN A 143 -5.56 6.70 -17.82
CA GLN A 143 -5.47 6.24 -19.21
C GLN A 143 -4.87 4.84 -19.34
N VAL A 144 -3.98 4.45 -18.42
CA VAL A 144 -3.16 3.23 -18.55
C VAL A 144 -3.42 2.18 -17.46
N VAL A 145 -3.98 2.56 -16.31
CA VAL A 145 -4.42 1.67 -15.23
C VAL A 145 -5.81 2.08 -14.74
N ASP A 146 -6.51 1.21 -14.04
CA ASP A 146 -7.70 1.59 -13.26
C ASP A 146 -7.31 1.85 -11.82
N PHE A 147 -8.02 2.76 -11.16
CA PHE A 147 -7.86 3.04 -9.74
C PHE A 147 -9.08 2.61 -8.93
N VAL A 148 -8.85 2.19 -7.70
CA VAL A 148 -9.86 2.08 -6.64
C VAL A 148 -9.40 2.93 -5.48
N ASP A 149 -10.09 4.04 -5.23
CA ASP A 149 -9.72 5.04 -4.23
C ASP A 149 -9.95 4.55 -2.82
N TYR A 150 -8.92 4.69 -1.97
CA TYR A 150 -8.93 4.20 -0.59
C TYR A 150 -8.64 5.26 0.46
N SER A 151 -7.99 6.36 0.07
CA SER A 151 -7.70 7.50 0.93
C SER A 151 -7.72 8.81 0.14
N ALA A 152 -7.82 9.93 0.82
CA ALA A 152 -7.71 11.25 0.19
C ALA A 152 -6.85 12.17 1.07
N SER A 153 -5.87 12.84 0.46
CA SER A 153 -5.02 13.81 1.14
C SER A 153 -4.42 14.80 0.15
N GLY A 154 -4.06 15.98 0.66
CA GLY A 154 -3.33 16.97 -0.10
C GLY A 154 -1.81 16.83 0.02
N THR A 155 -1.12 17.67 -0.72
CA THR A 155 0.34 17.85 -0.66
C THR A 155 0.71 18.76 0.52
N GLY A 156 1.70 18.33 1.31
CA GLY A 156 2.31 19.11 2.38
C GLY A 156 3.66 19.68 1.98
N ILE A 157 4.06 20.74 2.65
CA ILE A 157 5.42 21.27 2.62
C ILE A 157 6.08 20.94 3.94
N MET A 158 7.15 20.18 3.93
CA MET A 158 7.95 19.85 5.09
C MET A 158 9.24 20.66 5.08
N VAL A 159 9.57 21.24 6.21
CA VAL A 159 10.77 22.07 6.40
C VAL A 159 11.59 21.60 7.59
N ALA A 160 12.83 22.08 7.71
CA ALA A 160 13.62 21.85 8.93
C ALA A 160 12.91 22.44 10.15
N LYS A 161 13.07 21.80 11.30
CA LYS A 161 12.47 22.23 12.58
C LYS A 161 12.78 23.71 12.88
N GLY A 162 11.74 24.44 13.30
CA GLY A 162 11.81 25.88 13.55
C GLY A 162 11.71 26.74 12.31
N ASN A 163 11.48 26.14 11.13
CA ASN A 163 11.25 26.82 9.84
C ASN A 163 12.19 28.03 9.60
N PRO A 164 13.51 27.80 9.54
CA PRO A 164 14.49 28.89 9.50
C PRO A 164 14.36 29.78 8.25
N GLN A 165 13.70 29.28 7.20
CA GLN A 165 13.46 30.00 5.97
C GLN A 165 12.09 30.72 5.93
N ARG A 166 11.28 30.59 6.98
CA ARG A 166 9.96 31.21 7.13
C ARG A 166 9.04 30.92 5.93
N ILE A 167 9.00 29.66 5.52
CA ILE A 167 8.09 29.17 4.47
C ILE A 167 6.69 29.06 5.07
N VAL A 168 5.69 29.70 4.47
CA VAL A 168 4.29 29.67 4.91
C VAL A 168 3.38 29.08 3.81
N THR A 169 3.70 29.38 2.54
CA THR A 169 2.89 28.98 1.39
C THR A 169 3.77 28.40 0.26
N LEU A 170 3.15 27.84 -0.78
CA LEU A 170 3.86 27.44 -2.00
C LEU A 170 4.58 28.64 -2.67
N ASP A 171 4.03 29.85 -2.58
CA ASP A 171 4.64 31.03 -3.16
C ASP A 171 6.01 31.36 -2.52
N ASP A 172 6.24 30.95 -1.26
CA ASP A 172 7.51 31.18 -0.56
C ASP A 172 8.62 30.24 -1.04
N LEU A 173 8.28 29.22 -1.81
CA LEU A 173 9.24 28.30 -2.43
C LEU A 173 9.89 28.91 -3.70
N CYS A 174 9.32 29.99 -4.25
CA CYS A 174 9.88 30.68 -5.42
C CYS A 174 11.31 31.16 -5.15
N GLY A 175 12.24 30.82 -6.03
CA GLY A 175 13.69 31.10 -5.90
C GLY A 175 14.43 30.23 -4.89
N ARG A 176 13.78 29.23 -4.30
CA ARG A 176 14.39 28.33 -3.31
C ARG A 176 14.72 26.97 -3.93
N SER A 177 15.66 26.26 -3.30
CA SER A 177 15.95 24.86 -3.60
C SER A 177 14.95 23.95 -2.86
N VAL A 178 14.16 23.18 -3.59
CA VAL A 178 13.05 22.37 -3.06
C VAL A 178 13.16 20.95 -3.57
N ALA A 179 12.93 19.97 -2.70
CA ALA A 179 12.90 18.56 -3.05
C ALA A 179 11.49 18.04 -3.32
N ALA A 180 11.40 17.04 -4.17
CA ALA A 180 10.25 16.16 -4.32
C ALA A 180 10.70 14.80 -4.84
N GLN A 181 9.90 13.76 -4.63
CA GLN A 181 10.19 12.47 -5.24
C GLN A 181 9.84 12.46 -6.73
N THR A 182 10.67 11.81 -7.53
CA THR A 182 10.53 11.70 -8.98
C THR A 182 9.23 10.96 -9.37
N GLY A 183 8.51 11.49 -10.36
CA GLY A 183 7.29 10.87 -10.92
C GLY A 183 6.02 11.12 -10.09
N THR A 184 6.08 11.92 -9.03
CA THR A 184 4.96 12.23 -8.15
C THR A 184 4.10 13.40 -8.65
N ASN A 185 2.87 13.50 -8.14
CA ASN A 185 2.03 14.69 -8.34
C ASN A 185 2.61 15.92 -7.64
N GLN A 186 3.41 15.73 -6.59
CA GLN A 186 4.13 16.78 -5.88
C GLN A 186 5.19 17.44 -6.77
N GLN A 187 5.94 16.63 -7.51
CA GLN A 187 6.84 17.13 -8.54
C GLN A 187 6.07 17.98 -9.58
N LYS A 188 4.96 17.44 -10.12
CA LYS A 188 4.13 18.16 -11.11
C LYS A 188 3.54 19.45 -10.54
N LEU A 189 3.12 19.45 -9.26
CA LEU A 189 2.66 20.65 -8.59
C LEU A 189 3.72 21.75 -8.60
N LEU A 190 4.96 21.42 -8.21
CA LEU A 190 6.08 22.38 -8.21
C LEU A 190 6.45 22.84 -9.62
N GLU A 191 6.39 21.95 -10.62
CA GLU A 191 6.62 22.31 -12.03
C GLU A 191 5.55 23.30 -12.54
N LYS A 192 4.27 23.05 -12.25
CA LYS A 192 3.17 23.99 -12.60
C LYS A 192 3.29 25.33 -11.85
N HIS A 193 3.78 25.30 -10.60
CA HIS A 193 3.92 26.52 -9.78
C HIS A 193 4.99 27.49 -10.30
N GLN A 194 5.87 27.07 -11.22
CA GLN A 194 6.85 27.95 -11.87
C GLN A 194 6.19 29.13 -12.58
N ASP A 195 5.00 28.92 -13.19
CA ASP A 195 4.26 30.00 -13.84
C ASP A 195 3.78 31.04 -12.83
N ARG A 196 3.36 30.58 -11.65
CA ARG A 196 2.97 31.46 -10.55
C ARG A 196 4.15 32.27 -10.04
N CYS A 197 5.34 31.67 -9.86
CA CYS A 197 6.54 32.39 -9.47
C CYS A 197 6.89 33.52 -10.47
N ARG A 198 6.83 33.22 -11.77
CA ARG A 198 7.04 34.23 -12.82
C ARG A 198 6.00 35.35 -12.74
N GLY A 199 4.72 35.02 -12.56
CA GLY A 199 3.65 35.99 -12.41
C GLY A 199 3.81 36.91 -11.20
N LEU A 200 4.49 36.46 -10.15
CA LEU A 200 4.84 37.23 -8.96
C LEU A 200 6.14 38.04 -9.12
N GLY A 201 6.81 37.97 -10.28
CA GLY A 201 8.13 38.58 -10.48
C GLY A 201 9.24 37.92 -9.66
N ARG A 202 9.04 36.68 -9.20
CA ARG A 202 10.02 35.93 -8.42
C ARG A 202 10.79 34.94 -9.31
N SER A 203 12.00 34.53 -8.86
CA SER A 203 12.76 33.47 -9.52
C SER A 203 12.03 32.13 -9.45
N ALA A 204 12.32 31.26 -10.42
CA ALA A 204 11.79 29.90 -10.45
C ALA A 204 12.23 29.09 -9.23
N ILE A 205 11.44 28.10 -8.83
CA ILE A 205 11.83 27.10 -7.84
C ILE A 205 12.99 26.26 -8.41
N HIS A 206 14.07 26.10 -7.67
CA HIS A 206 15.16 25.17 -7.99
C HIS A 206 14.77 23.76 -7.57
N LEU A 207 13.91 23.11 -8.37
CA LEU A 207 13.41 21.78 -8.07
C LEU A 207 14.53 20.72 -8.18
N GLN A 208 14.70 19.94 -7.13
CA GLN A 208 15.59 18.78 -7.07
C GLN A 208 14.73 17.54 -6.87
N THR A 209 14.75 16.61 -7.81
CA THR A 209 14.00 15.36 -7.71
C THR A 209 14.89 14.22 -7.25
N PHE A 210 14.32 13.32 -6.45
CA PHE A 210 14.99 12.17 -5.87
C PHE A 210 14.22 10.89 -6.20
N PRO A 211 14.91 9.76 -6.50
CA PRO A 211 14.24 8.50 -6.77
C PRO A 211 13.43 7.97 -5.58
N LYS A 212 13.82 8.33 -4.34
CA LYS A 212 13.13 8.01 -3.09
C LYS A 212 12.88 9.26 -2.27
N ASP A 213 11.74 9.31 -1.61
CA ASP A 213 11.41 10.39 -0.68
C ASP A 213 12.40 10.46 0.51
N SER A 214 12.86 9.32 1.00
CA SER A 214 13.90 9.28 2.05
C SER A 214 15.18 10.04 1.67
N ASP A 215 15.56 10.07 0.38
CA ASP A 215 16.72 10.83 -0.10
C ASP A 215 16.41 12.34 -0.14
N ALA A 216 15.14 12.71 -0.46
CA ALA A 216 14.67 14.10 -0.36
C ALA A 216 14.70 14.60 1.09
N GLN A 217 14.25 13.79 2.04
CA GLN A 217 14.33 14.09 3.48
C GLN A 217 15.79 14.27 3.95
N LEU A 218 16.73 13.44 3.48
CA LEU A 218 18.17 13.62 3.76
C LEU A 218 18.71 14.93 3.18
N ALA A 219 18.28 15.33 1.98
CA ALA A 219 18.66 16.59 1.39
C ALA A 219 18.13 17.78 2.20
N LEU A 220 16.88 17.70 2.72
CA LEU A 220 16.33 18.70 3.62
C LEU A 220 17.11 18.77 4.95
N ARG A 221 17.39 17.62 5.55
CA ARG A 221 18.14 17.53 6.81
C ARG A 221 19.55 18.10 6.72
N SER A 222 20.20 17.89 5.58
CA SER A 222 21.55 18.44 5.33
C SER A 222 21.58 19.92 4.93
N GLY A 223 20.40 20.55 4.76
CA GLY A 223 20.29 21.93 4.29
C GLY A 223 20.57 22.11 2.80
N LYS A 224 20.67 21.02 2.03
CA LYS A 224 20.83 21.09 0.55
C LYS A 224 19.58 21.66 -0.13
N VAL A 225 18.41 21.41 0.44
CA VAL A 225 17.14 22.00 0.08
C VAL A 225 16.49 22.65 1.29
N VAL A 226 15.58 23.61 1.09
CA VAL A 226 14.89 24.31 2.19
C VAL A 226 13.55 23.67 2.54
N ALA A 227 12.99 22.91 1.63
CA ALA A 227 11.74 22.18 1.81
C ALA A 227 11.75 20.87 1.03
N ASP A 228 10.96 19.92 1.52
CA ASP A 228 10.56 18.70 0.82
C ASP A 228 9.05 18.73 0.65
N VAL A 229 8.56 18.43 -0.55
CA VAL A 229 7.14 18.48 -0.90
C VAL A 229 6.64 17.07 -1.18
N LEU A 230 5.80 16.58 -0.26
CA LEU A 230 5.32 15.19 -0.21
C LEU A 230 3.84 15.15 0.22
N THR A 231 3.23 13.98 0.36
CA THR A 231 1.85 13.91 0.86
C THR A 231 1.78 14.43 2.31
N LYS A 232 0.73 15.17 2.66
CA LYS A 232 0.60 15.76 3.99
C LYS A 232 0.65 14.72 5.13
N PRO A 233 0.05 13.52 5.01
CA PRO A 233 0.19 12.47 6.01
C PRO A 233 1.64 11.99 6.20
N ALA A 234 2.42 11.83 5.12
CA ALA A 234 3.82 11.42 5.21
C ALA A 234 4.69 12.53 5.83
N ALA A 235 4.45 13.80 5.44
CA ALA A 235 5.09 14.95 6.08
C ALA A 235 4.81 15.01 7.59
N GLY A 236 3.55 14.81 7.99
CA GLY A 236 3.14 14.78 9.41
C GLY A 236 3.77 13.63 10.19
N TRP A 237 3.89 12.46 9.57
CA TRP A 237 4.58 11.33 10.16
C TRP A 237 6.07 11.60 10.36
N ALA A 238 6.76 12.07 9.31
CA ALA A 238 8.18 12.42 9.39
C ALA A 238 8.45 13.50 10.43
N ALA A 239 7.63 14.56 10.48
CA ALA A 239 7.74 15.63 11.46
C ALA A 239 7.57 15.13 12.91
N LYS A 240 6.75 14.08 13.12
CA LYS A 240 6.52 13.49 14.45
C LYS A 240 7.60 12.50 14.85
N THR A 241 8.18 11.76 13.91
CA THR A 241 9.02 10.59 14.21
C THR A 241 10.51 10.80 13.98
N ALA A 242 10.89 11.61 12.98
CA ALA A 242 12.31 11.85 12.67
C ALA A 242 13.02 12.54 13.84
N ASP A 243 14.06 11.90 14.36
CA ASP A 243 14.81 12.34 15.55
C ASP A 243 13.88 12.66 16.75
N GLY A 244 12.87 11.83 16.97
CA GLY A 244 11.90 12.06 18.03
C GLY A 244 11.07 13.34 17.88
N GLY A 245 10.90 13.84 16.64
CA GLY A 245 10.16 15.05 16.31
C GLY A 245 11.00 16.33 16.28
N ALA A 246 12.33 16.20 16.33
CA ALA A 246 13.25 17.34 16.38
C ALA A 246 13.82 17.72 14.99
N ALA A 247 13.63 16.87 13.95
CA ALA A 247 14.23 17.11 12.64
C ALA A 247 13.42 18.04 11.74
N PHE A 248 12.11 17.86 11.69
CA PHE A 248 11.24 18.50 10.71
C PHE A 248 9.97 19.09 11.33
N GLU A 249 9.31 19.95 10.57
CA GLU A 249 7.93 20.37 10.82
C GLU A 249 7.17 20.54 9.50
N VAL A 250 5.86 20.42 9.56
CA VAL A 250 4.97 20.66 8.43
C VAL A 250 4.56 22.13 8.43
N VAL A 251 4.60 22.74 7.27
CA VAL A 251 4.05 24.10 7.09
C VAL A 251 2.52 24.02 7.11
N ASP A 252 1.89 24.81 7.98
CA ASP A 252 0.44 24.94 8.08
C ASP A 252 0.02 26.22 7.33
N ASP A 253 -0.35 26.06 6.05
CA ASP A 253 -1.02 27.12 5.29
C ASP A 253 -2.49 27.16 5.70
N PRO A 254 -2.98 28.27 6.30
CA PRO A 254 -4.37 28.39 6.75
C PRO A 254 -5.40 28.27 5.62
N ALA A 255 -5.00 28.57 4.37
CA ALA A 255 -5.87 28.45 3.20
C ALA A 255 -5.96 27.00 2.69
N GLU A 256 -4.99 26.13 3.07
CA GLU A 256 -4.83 24.77 2.55
C GLU A 256 -4.65 23.74 3.68
N LEU A 257 -5.53 23.78 4.69
CA LEU A 257 -5.43 22.92 5.88
C LEU A 257 -5.41 21.42 5.54
N GLY A 258 -6.06 21.00 4.46
CA GLY A 258 -6.01 19.64 3.92
C GLY A 258 -4.74 19.30 3.13
N GLY A 259 -3.93 20.32 2.84
CA GLY A 259 -2.81 20.28 1.89
C GLY A 259 -3.22 20.69 0.48
N TYR A 260 -2.24 21.06 -0.33
CA TYR A 260 -2.47 21.54 -1.70
C TYR A 260 -2.94 20.41 -2.62
N ASN A 261 -3.83 20.73 -3.55
CA ASN A 261 -4.34 19.79 -4.57
C ASN A 261 -4.77 18.46 -3.95
N ALA A 262 -5.64 18.51 -2.93
CA ALA A 262 -6.16 17.32 -2.29
C ALA A 262 -6.85 16.42 -3.33
N SER A 263 -6.39 15.19 -3.43
CA SER A 263 -6.82 14.19 -4.41
C SER A 263 -6.92 12.81 -3.76
N PRO A 264 -7.71 11.89 -4.33
CA PRO A 264 -7.69 10.51 -3.89
C PRO A 264 -6.33 9.85 -4.12
N ASN A 265 -5.95 8.93 -3.23
CA ASN A 265 -4.97 7.91 -3.52
C ASN A 265 -5.72 6.61 -3.82
N GLY A 266 -5.33 5.93 -4.87
CA GLY A 266 -6.00 4.73 -5.33
C GLY A 266 -5.07 3.52 -5.45
N ILE A 267 -5.68 2.34 -5.36
CA ILE A 267 -5.06 1.08 -5.73
C ILE A 267 -5.03 1.04 -7.26
N ALA A 268 -3.85 1.14 -7.85
CA ALA A 268 -3.70 1.02 -9.30
C ALA A 268 -3.80 -0.46 -9.71
N ILE A 269 -4.67 -0.79 -10.67
CA ILE A 269 -4.93 -2.15 -11.13
C ILE A 269 -4.78 -2.20 -12.66
N ALA A 270 -4.18 -3.27 -13.17
CA ALA A 270 -4.01 -3.45 -14.61
C ALA A 270 -5.36 -3.48 -15.34
N LYS A 271 -5.51 -2.69 -16.41
CA LYS A 271 -6.79 -2.56 -17.16
C LYS A 271 -7.33 -3.86 -17.74
N ASN A 272 -6.47 -4.84 -17.97
CA ASN A 272 -6.86 -6.18 -18.43
C ASN A 272 -7.42 -7.09 -17.31
N LEU A 273 -7.54 -6.57 -16.07
CA LEU A 273 -8.09 -7.27 -14.90
C LEU A 273 -9.34 -6.59 -14.34
N PRO A 274 -10.39 -6.30 -15.15
CA PRO A 274 -11.57 -5.56 -14.68
C PRO A 274 -12.33 -6.28 -13.57
N GLN A 275 -12.33 -7.62 -13.56
CA GLN A 275 -12.93 -8.41 -12.47
C GLN A 275 -12.19 -8.21 -11.14
N LEU A 276 -10.84 -8.06 -11.16
CA LEU A 276 -10.07 -7.73 -9.97
C LEU A 276 -10.41 -6.33 -9.48
N THR A 277 -10.49 -5.34 -10.38
CA THR A 277 -10.89 -3.95 -10.05
C THR A 277 -12.25 -3.93 -9.33
N ASP A 278 -13.25 -4.63 -9.89
CA ASP A 278 -14.59 -4.68 -9.30
C ASP A 278 -14.63 -5.43 -7.96
N ALA A 279 -13.88 -6.53 -7.83
CA ALA A 279 -13.78 -7.29 -6.59
C ALA A 279 -13.09 -6.48 -5.47
N VAL A 280 -11.98 -5.81 -5.78
CA VAL A 280 -11.25 -4.93 -4.86
C VAL A 280 -12.14 -3.77 -4.41
N ARG A 281 -12.85 -3.11 -5.35
CA ARG A 281 -13.77 -2.02 -5.02
C ARG A 281 -14.88 -2.46 -4.07
N LYS A 282 -15.50 -3.60 -4.32
CA LYS A 282 -16.55 -4.15 -3.44
C LYS A 282 -16.01 -4.56 -2.08
N ALA A 283 -14.82 -5.20 -2.04
CA ALA A 283 -14.16 -5.56 -0.79
C ALA A 283 -13.83 -4.32 0.05
N LEU A 284 -13.28 -3.27 -0.59
CA LEU A 284 -12.99 -1.99 0.06
C LEU A 284 -14.28 -1.33 0.58
N GLN A 285 -15.36 -1.33 -0.20
CA GLN A 285 -16.64 -0.77 0.24
C GLN A 285 -17.16 -1.49 1.50
N GLN A 286 -17.07 -2.81 1.57
CA GLN A 286 -17.44 -3.55 2.79
C GLN A 286 -16.60 -3.14 4.01
N LEU A 287 -15.27 -2.91 3.83
CA LEU A 287 -14.40 -2.43 4.92
C LEU A 287 -14.73 -0.98 5.34
N ILE A 288 -15.26 -0.17 4.42
CA ILE A 288 -15.77 1.18 4.72
C ILE A 288 -17.08 1.08 5.51
N ASP A 289 -18.04 0.31 5.01
CA ASP A 289 -19.41 0.22 5.55
C ASP A 289 -19.42 -0.33 6.99
N ASP A 290 -18.52 -1.27 7.31
CA ASP A 290 -18.39 -1.85 8.66
C ASP A 290 -17.43 -1.06 9.57
N GLY A 291 -16.85 0.04 9.07
CA GLY A 291 -15.90 0.90 9.80
C GLY A 291 -14.52 0.29 10.02
N SER A 292 -14.22 -0.84 9.39
CA SER A 292 -12.91 -1.51 9.50
C SER A 292 -11.80 -0.68 8.90
N LEU A 293 -12.04 0.00 7.76
CA LEU A 293 -11.03 0.81 7.08
C LEU A 293 -10.42 1.87 8.01
N ALA A 294 -11.26 2.68 8.65
CA ALA A 294 -10.80 3.74 9.55
C ALA A 294 -10.05 3.17 10.76
N LYS A 295 -10.48 2.00 11.28
CA LYS A 295 -9.81 1.32 12.39
C LYS A 295 -8.44 0.79 11.99
N ILE A 296 -8.28 0.25 10.76
CA ILE A 296 -7.00 -0.20 10.21
C ILE A 296 -6.02 0.99 10.09
N TYR A 297 -6.52 2.19 9.73
CA TYR A 297 -5.70 3.39 9.57
C TYR A 297 -5.36 4.10 10.89
N ALA A 298 -6.14 3.86 11.95
CA ALA A 298 -5.99 4.55 13.24
C ALA A 298 -4.58 4.41 13.88
N PRO A 299 -3.92 3.23 13.88
CA PRO A 299 -2.55 3.10 14.43
C PRO A 299 -1.53 3.99 13.74
N TYR A 300 -1.78 4.38 12.50
CA TYR A 300 -0.93 5.25 11.69
C TYR A 300 -1.26 6.74 11.84
N GLY A 301 -2.25 7.09 12.68
CA GLY A 301 -2.75 8.46 12.81
C GLY A 301 -3.48 8.96 11.56
N ALA A 302 -3.94 8.05 10.71
CA ALA A 302 -4.45 8.32 9.38
C ALA A 302 -5.96 8.02 9.20
N ALA A 303 -6.71 7.82 10.28
CA ALA A 303 -8.14 7.50 10.20
C ALA A 303 -8.95 8.56 9.42
N SER A 304 -8.54 9.83 9.50
CA SER A 304 -9.23 10.95 8.84
C SER A 304 -9.06 11.00 7.33
N ILE A 305 -8.10 10.30 6.76
CA ILE A 305 -7.90 10.24 5.31
C ILE A 305 -8.66 9.10 4.64
N ALA A 306 -9.28 8.20 5.41
CA ALA A 306 -10.10 7.12 4.87
C ALA A 306 -11.27 7.69 4.06
N VAL A 307 -11.46 7.17 2.84
CA VAL A 307 -12.60 7.56 2.00
C VAL A 307 -13.90 7.00 2.58
N GLN A 308 -15.02 7.66 2.26
CA GLN A 308 -16.37 7.21 2.66
C GLN A 308 -17.01 6.30 1.61
N GLN A 309 -16.44 6.25 0.42
CA GLN A 309 -16.91 5.44 -0.70
C GLN A 309 -15.73 4.95 -1.54
N ALA A 310 -15.74 3.67 -1.90
CA ALA A 310 -14.77 3.09 -2.83
C ALA A 310 -15.13 3.49 -4.26
N THR A 311 -14.48 4.53 -4.77
CA THR A 311 -14.70 5.06 -6.13
C THR A 311 -13.72 4.39 -7.10
N ARG A 312 -14.16 4.13 -8.32
CA ARG A 312 -13.28 3.74 -9.43
C ARG A 312 -12.99 4.95 -10.28
N ASN A 313 -11.69 5.25 -10.51
CA ASN A 313 -11.23 6.34 -11.35
C ASN A 313 -11.85 7.68 -10.92
N GLY A 314 -11.62 8.05 -9.64
CA GLY A 314 -12.22 9.24 -9.01
C GLY A 314 -11.33 10.48 -9.07
N ALA A 315 -10.39 10.57 -10.02
CA ALA A 315 -9.50 11.72 -10.18
C ALA A 315 -10.28 13.04 -10.29
N VAL A 316 -9.77 14.07 -9.62
CA VAL A 316 -10.40 15.41 -9.53
C VAL A 316 -9.68 16.49 -10.37
N ASP A 317 -8.58 16.14 -11.08
CA ASP A 317 -7.75 17.01 -11.93
C ASP A 317 -8.10 16.97 -13.42
#